data_1a1aa0d12e48f38e7eca51549093e423
#
_entry.id   1a1aa0d12e48f38e7eca51549093e423
#
_cell.length_a   1.000
_cell.length_b   1.000
_cell.length_c   1.000
_cell.angle_alpha   90.00
_cell.angle_beta   90.00
_cell.angle_gamma   90.00
#
_symmetry.space_group_name_H-M   'P 1'
#
loop_
_entity.id
_entity.type
_entity.pdbx_description
1 polymer ?
#
loop_
_entity_poly.entity_id
_entity_poly.type
_entity_poly.pdbx_seq_one_letter_code
_entity_poly.pdbx_strand_id
1 'polypeptide(L)'
;MDGMIYHPYNGWENKFTWLIHLHLSNEERLMDEITALVASESNDGAAGRLVEMWVKVALTKWLTMFHNREMRHDEEMRLLAWDVLGSALAYAEWVQLVEMLMSGAASGANLFTMTLYRSVLSNSELQVHIRTVLSQASSLYAGADAVHDWFKLQLDTWIEAPAARRKQQTPLSVLFESLIQNTYTVIFWEHVARAFRPGY
;
A
#
# COMPACT_ATOMS: atom_id res chain seq x y z
N MET A 1 8.50 14.67 9.78
CA MET A 1 9.48 14.68 8.65
C MET A 1 8.96 13.71 7.59
N ASP A 2 8.20 14.22 6.61
CA ASP A 2 7.61 13.35 5.56
C ASP A 2 8.47 13.32 4.28
N GLY A 3 9.77 13.63 4.40
CA GLY A 3 10.65 13.92 3.27
C GLY A 3 10.87 12.78 2.27
N MET A 4 10.76 11.51 2.68
CA MET A 4 10.99 10.39 1.77
C MET A 4 9.79 10.02 0.91
N ILE A 5 8.55 10.23 1.40
CA ILE A 5 7.32 9.87 0.67
C ILE A 5 7.13 10.77 -0.55
N TYR A 6 7.55 12.04 -0.45
CA TYR A 6 7.45 13.04 -1.52
C TYR A 6 8.75 13.20 -2.32
N HIS A 7 9.68 12.24 -2.22
CA HIS A 7 10.90 12.31 -3.02
C HIS A 7 10.61 11.95 -4.48
N PRO A 8 11.03 12.78 -5.45
CA PRO A 8 10.84 12.49 -6.88
C PRO A 8 11.38 11.11 -7.26
N TYR A 9 10.58 10.38 -8.03
CA TYR A 9 10.91 9.04 -8.47
C TYR A 9 10.59 8.86 -9.96
N ASN A 10 11.59 8.55 -10.76
CA ASN A 10 11.47 8.35 -12.22
C ASN A 10 10.70 9.47 -12.95
N GLY A 11 10.90 10.73 -12.54
CA GLY A 11 10.21 11.88 -13.10
C GLY A 11 8.83 12.17 -12.50
N TRP A 12 8.38 11.38 -11.53
CA TRP A 12 7.14 11.55 -10.79
C TRP A 12 7.38 12.15 -9.40
N GLU A 13 6.35 12.73 -8.80
CA GLU A 13 6.44 13.38 -7.49
C GLU A 13 6.85 12.41 -6.38
N ASN A 14 6.44 11.15 -6.48
CA ASN A 14 6.85 10.10 -5.58
C ASN A 14 6.67 8.70 -6.21
N LYS A 15 7.22 7.69 -5.53
CA LYS A 15 7.17 6.30 -5.98
C LYS A 15 5.73 5.75 -6.09
N PHE A 16 4.81 6.14 -5.21
CA PHE A 16 3.43 5.63 -5.24
C PHE A 16 2.67 6.14 -6.48
N THR A 17 2.83 7.43 -6.80
CA THR A 17 2.25 8.02 -8.02
C THR A 17 2.76 7.31 -9.27
N TRP A 18 4.08 7.05 -9.33
CA TRP A 18 4.69 6.30 -10.42
C TRP A 18 4.17 4.86 -10.50
N LEU A 19 4.04 4.13 -9.38
CA LEU A 19 3.52 2.76 -9.36
C LEU A 19 2.09 2.68 -9.88
N ILE A 20 1.21 3.57 -9.45
CA ILE A 20 -0.17 3.61 -9.96
C ILE A 20 -0.15 3.79 -11.47
N HIS A 21 0.60 4.79 -11.98
CA HIS A 21 0.72 5.00 -13.43
C HIS A 21 1.26 3.76 -14.13
N LEU A 22 2.34 3.17 -13.63
CA LEU A 22 2.98 1.99 -14.20
C LEU A 22 1.97 0.83 -14.36
N HIS A 23 1.24 0.49 -13.32
CA HIS A 23 0.28 -0.61 -13.35
C HIS A 23 -0.92 -0.32 -14.26
N LEU A 24 -1.43 0.93 -14.27
CA LEU A 24 -2.54 1.31 -15.12
C LEU A 24 -2.16 1.37 -16.62
N SER A 25 -0.88 1.61 -16.95
CA SER A 25 -0.39 1.73 -18.34
C SER A 25 0.20 0.44 -18.91
N ASN A 26 0.52 -0.56 -18.08
CA ASN A 26 1.15 -1.80 -18.54
C ASN A 26 0.17 -2.80 -19.16
N GLU A 27 -1.13 -2.64 -18.94
CA GLU A 27 -2.16 -3.52 -19.48
C GLU A 27 -3.06 -2.70 -20.41
N GLU A 28 -3.16 -3.10 -21.69
CA GLU A 28 -3.85 -2.35 -22.74
C GLU A 28 -5.30 -2.00 -22.37
N ARG A 29 -6.03 -2.95 -21.78
CA ARG A 29 -7.44 -2.73 -21.38
C ARG A 29 -7.57 -1.74 -20.24
N LEU A 30 -6.67 -1.79 -19.25
CA LEU A 30 -6.64 -0.81 -18.17
C LEU A 30 -6.32 0.57 -18.71
N MET A 31 -5.32 0.65 -19.58
CA MET A 31 -4.94 1.89 -20.24
C MET A 31 -6.12 2.50 -21.02
N ASP A 32 -6.85 1.69 -21.79
CA ASP A 32 -8.02 2.14 -22.54
C ASP A 32 -9.16 2.62 -21.60
N GLU A 33 -9.47 1.85 -20.55
CA GLU A 33 -10.49 2.23 -19.56
C GLU A 33 -10.14 3.54 -18.86
N ILE A 34 -8.89 3.71 -18.43
CA ILE A 34 -8.44 4.93 -17.74
C ILE A 34 -8.38 6.11 -18.71
N THR A 35 -7.90 5.90 -19.95
CA THR A 35 -7.87 6.95 -20.98
C THR A 35 -9.28 7.45 -21.30
N ALA A 36 -10.26 6.55 -21.44
CA ALA A 36 -11.65 6.92 -21.66
C ALA A 36 -12.23 7.68 -20.47
N LEU A 37 -11.91 7.24 -19.24
CA LEU A 37 -12.34 7.90 -18.01
C LEU A 37 -11.77 9.33 -17.92
N VAL A 38 -10.49 9.50 -18.19
CA VAL A 38 -9.80 10.81 -18.17
C VAL A 38 -10.34 11.73 -19.26
N ALA A 39 -10.62 11.20 -20.46
CA ALA A 39 -11.18 11.97 -21.57
C ALA A 39 -12.60 12.50 -21.31
N SER A 40 -13.34 11.92 -20.35
CA SER A 40 -14.66 12.39 -19.96
C SER A 40 -14.64 13.70 -19.15
N GLU A 41 -13.46 14.10 -18.64
CA GLU A 41 -13.29 15.27 -17.80
C GLU A 41 -12.46 16.38 -18.46
N SER A 42 -12.85 17.62 -18.23
CA SER A 42 -12.20 18.78 -18.84
C SER A 42 -10.91 19.24 -18.14
N ASN A 43 -10.72 18.84 -16.88
CA ASN A 43 -9.55 19.23 -16.10
C ASN A 43 -8.91 18.07 -15.33
N ASP A 44 -7.61 18.18 -15.06
CA ASP A 44 -6.80 17.12 -14.45
C ASP A 44 -7.23 16.79 -13.01
N GLY A 45 -7.69 17.78 -12.26
CA GLY A 45 -8.13 17.55 -10.88
C GLY A 45 -9.43 16.73 -10.81
N ALA A 46 -10.39 16.97 -11.73
CA ALA A 46 -11.62 16.16 -11.83
C ALA A 46 -11.29 14.75 -12.34
N ALA A 47 -10.47 14.64 -13.39
CA ALA A 47 -9.99 13.37 -13.91
C ALA A 47 -9.24 12.57 -12.85
N GLY A 48 -8.36 13.22 -12.08
CA GLY A 48 -7.63 12.58 -10.97
C GLY A 48 -8.55 11.95 -9.93
N ARG A 49 -9.63 12.64 -9.55
CA ARG A 49 -10.64 12.07 -8.62
C ARG A 49 -11.36 10.86 -9.20
N LEU A 50 -11.65 10.85 -10.51
CA LEU A 50 -12.25 9.68 -11.16
C LEU A 50 -11.29 8.49 -11.18
N VAL A 51 -10.00 8.71 -11.51
CA VAL A 51 -8.97 7.66 -11.49
C VAL A 51 -8.78 7.14 -10.06
N GLU A 52 -8.70 8.02 -9.06
CA GLU A 52 -8.64 7.62 -7.64
C GLU A 52 -9.82 6.74 -7.25
N MET A 53 -11.04 7.16 -7.58
CA MET A 53 -12.24 6.41 -7.28
C MET A 53 -12.25 5.04 -7.98
N TRP A 54 -11.83 4.99 -9.24
CA TRP A 54 -11.73 3.75 -10.01
C TRP A 54 -10.74 2.77 -9.36
N VAL A 55 -9.52 3.22 -9.02
CA VAL A 55 -8.49 2.40 -8.36
C VAL A 55 -8.98 1.91 -7.01
N LYS A 56 -9.59 2.78 -6.19
CA LYS A 56 -10.17 2.40 -4.89
C LYS A 56 -11.23 1.30 -5.03
N VAL A 57 -12.12 1.44 -6.00
CA VAL A 57 -13.18 0.45 -6.27
C VAL A 57 -12.57 -0.87 -6.77
N ALA A 58 -11.61 -0.82 -7.69
CA ALA A 58 -10.94 -2.00 -8.24
C ALA A 58 -10.18 -2.79 -7.15
N LEU A 59 -9.37 -2.10 -6.34
CA LEU A 59 -8.66 -2.73 -5.21
C LEU A 59 -9.62 -3.24 -4.13
N THR A 60 -10.68 -2.50 -3.80
CA THR A 60 -11.70 -2.98 -2.86
C THR A 60 -12.40 -4.23 -3.37
N LYS A 61 -12.74 -4.29 -4.66
CA LYS A 61 -13.30 -5.48 -5.28
C LYS A 61 -12.33 -6.66 -5.20
N TRP A 62 -11.07 -6.45 -5.56
CA TRP A 62 -10.04 -7.48 -5.45
C TRP A 62 -9.89 -7.99 -4.02
N LEU A 63 -9.90 -7.11 -3.02
CA LEU A 63 -9.79 -7.49 -1.60
C LEU A 63 -11.03 -8.27 -1.11
N THR A 64 -12.23 -7.92 -1.59
CA THR A 64 -13.49 -8.37 -1.00
C THR A 64 -14.24 -9.42 -1.82
N MET A 65 -14.00 -9.56 -3.11
CA MET A 65 -14.72 -10.52 -3.96
C MET A 65 -14.05 -11.88 -4.00
N PHE A 66 -14.87 -12.94 -4.03
CA PHE A 66 -14.38 -14.29 -4.32
C PHE A 66 -13.75 -14.28 -5.71
N HIS A 67 -12.73 -15.12 -5.90
CA HIS A 67 -12.20 -15.49 -7.21
C HIS A 67 -13.34 -15.93 -8.13
N ASN A 68 -14.00 -14.99 -8.76
CA ASN A 68 -14.78 -15.24 -9.93
C ASN A 68 -13.82 -15.02 -11.10
N ARG A 69 -13.65 -16.03 -11.96
CA ARG A 69 -12.89 -15.94 -13.22
C ARG A 69 -13.33 -14.77 -14.14
N GLU A 70 -14.34 -14.03 -13.72
CA GLU A 70 -14.93 -12.87 -14.39
C GLU A 70 -14.38 -11.51 -13.92
N MET A 71 -13.47 -11.48 -12.92
CA MET A 71 -12.83 -10.21 -12.57
C MET A 71 -11.77 -9.88 -13.62
N ARG A 72 -12.08 -8.85 -14.42
CA ARG A 72 -11.30 -8.43 -15.60
C ARG A 72 -9.85 -8.06 -15.29
N HIS A 73 -9.49 -7.77 -14.05
CA HIS A 73 -8.18 -7.22 -13.66
C HIS A 73 -7.70 -7.80 -12.31
N ASP A 74 -7.98 -9.08 -12.03
CA ASP A 74 -7.63 -9.69 -10.74
C ASP A 74 -6.11 -9.74 -10.53
N GLU A 75 -5.37 -10.15 -11.57
CA GLU A 75 -3.91 -10.25 -11.51
C GLU A 75 -3.24 -8.88 -11.42
N GLU A 76 -3.69 -7.92 -12.22
CA GLU A 76 -3.16 -6.55 -12.20
C GLU A 76 -3.41 -5.89 -10.85
N MET A 77 -4.59 -6.08 -10.25
CA MET A 77 -4.89 -5.54 -8.92
C MET A 77 -4.09 -6.26 -7.83
N ARG A 78 -3.81 -7.54 -7.98
CA ARG A 78 -2.92 -8.30 -7.10
C ARG A 78 -1.50 -7.74 -7.13
N LEU A 79 -0.95 -7.54 -8.33
CA LEU A 79 0.39 -6.97 -8.53
C LEU A 79 0.47 -5.53 -8.01
N LEU A 80 -0.54 -4.72 -8.31
CA LEU A 80 -0.63 -3.35 -7.79
C LEU A 80 -0.65 -3.33 -6.26
N ALA A 81 -1.48 -4.16 -5.63
CA ALA A 81 -1.56 -4.25 -4.17
C ALA A 81 -0.21 -4.68 -3.56
N TRP A 82 0.48 -5.65 -4.18
CA TRP A 82 1.78 -6.12 -3.73
C TRP A 82 2.84 -5.02 -3.79
N ASP A 83 2.93 -4.30 -4.90
CA ASP A 83 3.90 -3.21 -5.08
C ASP A 83 3.62 -2.01 -4.17
N VAL A 84 2.35 -1.64 -4.02
CA VAL A 84 1.93 -0.54 -3.13
C VAL A 84 2.25 -0.88 -1.67
N LEU A 85 1.88 -2.07 -1.21
CA LEU A 85 2.13 -2.51 0.16
C LEU A 85 3.62 -2.75 0.42
N GLY A 86 4.34 -3.37 -0.52
CA GLY A 86 5.78 -3.54 -0.44
C GLY A 86 6.51 -2.20 -0.34
N SER A 87 6.04 -1.19 -1.10
CA SER A 87 6.59 0.17 -1.00
C SER A 87 6.22 0.84 0.33
N ALA A 88 5.00 0.68 0.83
CA ALA A 88 4.61 1.20 2.14
C ALA A 88 5.48 0.61 3.27
N LEU A 89 5.74 -0.69 3.23
CA LEU A 89 6.65 -1.35 4.16
C LEU A 89 8.09 -0.84 4.00
N ALA A 90 8.57 -0.64 2.77
CA ALA A 90 9.93 -0.11 2.51
C ALA A 90 10.13 1.33 3.02
N TYR A 91 9.05 2.14 3.07
CA TYR A 91 9.09 3.49 3.64
C TYR A 91 8.92 3.53 5.17
N ALA A 92 8.55 2.44 5.80
CA ALA A 92 8.46 2.39 7.26
C ALA A 92 9.86 2.48 7.90
N GLU A 93 9.96 3.27 8.97
CA GLU A 93 11.18 3.45 9.74
C GLU A 93 11.25 2.36 10.83
N TRP A 94 11.77 1.19 10.46
CA TRP A 94 11.70 -0.04 11.28
C TRP A 94 12.41 0.08 12.62
N VAL A 95 13.58 0.75 12.66
CA VAL A 95 14.31 1.00 13.92
C VAL A 95 13.44 1.85 14.85
N GLN A 96 12.85 2.93 14.33
CA GLN A 96 11.97 3.80 15.08
C GLN A 96 10.69 3.07 15.53
N LEU A 97 10.10 2.22 14.68
CA LEU A 97 8.97 1.37 15.08
C LEU A 97 9.30 0.51 16.29
N VAL A 98 10.46 -0.17 16.26
CA VAL A 98 10.89 -1.03 17.37
C VAL A 98 11.15 -0.20 18.64
N GLU A 99 11.82 0.94 18.53
CA GLU A 99 12.01 1.87 19.67
C GLU A 99 10.68 2.31 20.28
N MET A 100 9.71 2.68 19.45
CA MET A 100 8.36 3.06 19.91
C MET A 100 7.64 1.91 20.61
N LEU A 101 7.74 0.68 20.08
CA LEU A 101 7.14 -0.51 20.68
C LEU A 101 7.78 -0.88 22.03
N MET A 102 9.07 -0.65 22.17
CA MET A 102 9.82 -0.92 23.41
C MET A 102 9.61 0.16 24.48
N SER A 103 9.58 1.42 24.09
CA SER A 103 9.48 2.56 25.01
C SER A 103 8.05 2.98 25.34
N GLY A 104 7.08 2.63 24.50
CA GLY A 104 5.71 3.12 24.55
C GLY A 104 5.54 4.58 24.13
N ALA A 105 6.62 5.24 23.66
CA ALA A 105 6.61 6.64 23.26
C ALA A 105 6.59 6.77 21.73
N ALA A 106 5.54 7.36 21.17
CA ALA A 106 5.43 7.64 19.74
C ALA A 106 5.69 9.12 19.47
N SER A 107 6.72 9.45 18.69
CA SER A 107 6.95 10.81 18.23
C SER A 107 7.69 10.85 16.88
N GLY A 108 7.24 11.71 15.97
CA GLY A 108 7.96 12.07 14.76
C GLY A 108 8.05 11.00 13.65
N ALA A 109 7.40 9.86 13.83
CA ALA A 109 7.39 8.78 12.84
C ALA A 109 6.53 9.13 11.62
N ASN A 110 6.92 8.61 10.44
CA ASN A 110 6.14 8.80 9.23
C ASN A 110 4.80 8.02 9.27
N LEU A 111 3.92 8.30 8.29
CA LEU A 111 2.56 7.76 8.21
C LEU A 111 2.54 6.23 8.28
N PHE A 112 3.43 5.55 7.56
CA PHE A 112 3.46 4.08 7.49
C PHE A 112 3.96 3.47 8.79
N THR A 113 5.02 4.02 9.38
CA THR A 113 5.53 3.63 10.70
C THR A 113 4.45 3.79 11.78
N MET A 114 3.72 4.91 11.78
CA MET A 114 2.62 5.15 12.72
C MET A 114 1.45 4.18 12.52
N THR A 115 1.16 3.79 11.28
CA THR A 115 0.11 2.81 10.99
C THR A 115 0.48 1.44 11.53
N LEU A 116 1.71 0.98 11.29
CA LEU A 116 2.24 -0.26 11.85
C LEU A 116 2.21 -0.24 13.38
N TYR A 117 2.71 0.82 14.00
CA TYR A 117 2.73 0.98 15.45
C TYR A 117 1.34 0.87 16.07
N ARG A 118 0.37 1.64 15.55
CA ARG A 118 -1.02 1.62 16.04
C ARG A 118 -1.67 0.24 15.88
N SER A 119 -1.44 -0.41 14.73
CA SER A 119 -1.98 -1.74 14.46
C SER A 119 -1.42 -2.80 15.41
N VAL A 120 -0.12 -2.75 15.71
CA VAL A 120 0.50 -3.64 16.70
C VAL A 120 -0.07 -3.36 18.09
N LEU A 121 -0.16 -2.09 18.52
CA LEU A 121 -0.68 -1.73 19.85
C LEU A 121 -2.16 -2.10 20.04
N SER A 122 -2.97 -2.01 18.99
CA SER A 122 -4.40 -2.34 19.06
C SER A 122 -4.68 -3.85 19.05
N ASN A 123 -3.67 -4.68 18.80
CA ASN A 123 -3.86 -6.11 18.62
C ASN A 123 -2.88 -6.98 19.43
N SER A 124 -3.42 -7.72 20.39
CA SER A 124 -2.63 -8.57 21.28
C SER A 124 -1.89 -9.69 20.55
N GLU A 125 -2.45 -10.24 19.48
CA GLU A 125 -1.82 -11.31 18.69
C GLU A 125 -0.57 -10.76 17.98
N LEU A 126 -0.67 -9.62 17.31
CA LEU A 126 0.48 -8.94 16.69
C LEU A 126 1.53 -8.58 17.76
N GLN A 127 1.12 -8.08 18.92
CA GLN A 127 2.06 -7.77 20.01
C GLN A 127 2.85 -9.01 20.45
N VAL A 128 2.18 -10.16 20.62
CA VAL A 128 2.85 -11.42 21.02
C VAL A 128 3.85 -11.84 19.95
N HIS A 129 3.47 -11.82 18.67
CA HIS A 129 4.38 -12.17 17.58
C HIS A 129 5.59 -11.24 17.52
N ILE A 130 5.38 -9.94 17.56
CA ILE A 130 6.49 -8.96 17.50
C ILE A 130 7.40 -9.09 18.73
N ARG A 131 6.86 -9.26 19.93
CA ARG A 131 7.69 -9.51 21.13
C ARG A 131 8.51 -10.79 21.00
N THR A 132 7.95 -11.84 20.42
CA THR A 132 8.67 -13.10 20.17
C THR A 132 9.84 -12.87 19.23
N VAL A 133 9.62 -12.17 18.11
CA VAL A 133 10.67 -11.81 17.15
C VAL A 133 11.76 -10.98 17.84
N LEU A 134 11.38 -9.94 18.57
CA LEU A 134 12.32 -9.04 19.26
C LEU A 134 13.10 -9.74 20.36
N SER A 135 12.52 -10.71 21.07
CA SER A 135 13.22 -11.45 22.13
C SER A 135 14.39 -12.30 21.64
N GLN A 136 14.43 -12.58 20.34
CA GLN A 136 15.49 -13.37 19.68
C GLN A 136 16.57 -12.47 19.05
N ALA A 137 16.35 -11.17 18.99
CA ALA A 137 17.25 -10.24 18.35
C ALA A 137 18.43 -9.87 19.25
N SER A 138 19.64 -9.83 18.68
CA SER A 138 20.88 -9.49 19.38
C SER A 138 21.10 -7.99 19.55
N SER A 139 20.38 -7.16 18.81
CA SER A 139 20.44 -5.69 18.83
C SER A 139 19.14 -5.06 18.33
N LEU A 140 19.00 -3.75 18.55
CA LEU A 140 17.88 -2.96 18.03
C LEU A 140 17.77 -3.07 16.49
N TYR A 141 18.88 -2.97 15.79
CA TYR A 141 18.91 -3.08 14.32
C TYR A 141 18.53 -4.48 13.85
N ALA A 142 19.08 -5.53 14.48
CA ALA A 142 18.68 -6.91 14.17
C ALA A 142 17.20 -7.16 14.48
N GLY A 143 16.66 -6.51 15.51
CA GLY A 143 15.23 -6.54 15.82
C GLY A 143 14.39 -5.85 14.75
N ALA A 144 14.82 -4.70 14.28
CA ALA A 144 14.15 -3.96 13.21
C ALA A 144 14.12 -4.77 11.90
N ASP A 145 15.25 -5.35 11.49
CA ASP A 145 15.35 -6.22 10.31
C ASP A 145 14.42 -7.44 10.45
N ALA A 146 14.45 -8.11 11.59
CA ALA A 146 13.64 -9.30 11.82
C ALA A 146 12.12 -8.98 11.83
N VAL A 147 11.71 -7.84 12.35
CA VAL A 147 10.31 -7.37 12.30
C VAL A 147 9.91 -7.03 10.87
N HIS A 148 10.77 -6.33 10.12
CA HIS A 148 10.54 -6.03 8.70
C HIS A 148 10.35 -7.32 7.89
N ASP A 149 11.28 -8.28 8.00
CA ASP A 149 11.23 -9.54 7.27
C ASP A 149 9.98 -10.35 7.62
N TRP A 150 9.58 -10.33 8.89
CA TRP A 150 8.35 -10.96 9.33
C TRP A 150 7.12 -10.33 8.65
N PHE A 151 6.98 -8.99 8.64
CA PHE A 151 5.87 -8.33 7.97
C PHE A 151 5.87 -8.57 6.46
N LYS A 152 7.03 -8.58 5.82
CA LYS A 152 7.16 -8.90 4.40
C LYS A 152 6.67 -10.33 4.09
N LEU A 153 7.08 -11.31 4.90
CA LEU A 153 6.60 -12.70 4.76
C LEU A 153 5.08 -12.79 4.95
N GLN A 154 4.52 -12.05 5.92
CA GLN A 154 3.07 -12.01 6.12
C GLN A 154 2.35 -11.37 4.94
N LEU A 155 2.92 -10.31 4.34
CA LEU A 155 2.38 -9.67 3.14
C LEU A 155 2.34 -10.65 1.95
N ASP A 156 3.46 -11.31 1.66
CA ASP A 156 3.54 -12.28 0.57
C ASP A 156 2.50 -13.40 0.76
N THR A 157 2.40 -13.93 1.98
CA THR A 157 1.42 -14.97 2.34
C THR A 157 -0.03 -14.48 2.18
N TRP A 158 -0.32 -13.24 2.57
CA TRP A 158 -1.67 -12.67 2.53
C TRP A 158 -2.10 -12.37 1.08
N ILE A 159 -1.22 -11.85 0.25
CA ILE A 159 -1.49 -11.54 -1.16
C ILE A 159 -1.78 -12.81 -1.96
N GLU A 160 -1.01 -13.87 -1.71
CA GLU A 160 -1.21 -15.16 -2.39
C GLU A 160 -2.41 -15.95 -1.83
N ALA A 161 -2.98 -15.51 -0.70
CA ALA A 161 -4.12 -16.21 -0.12
C ALA A 161 -5.38 -16.08 -0.98
N PRO A 162 -6.21 -17.13 -1.06
CA PRO A 162 -7.52 -17.04 -1.70
C PRO A 162 -8.37 -15.91 -1.09
N ALA A 163 -9.19 -15.24 -1.92
CA ALA A 163 -10.03 -14.11 -1.49
C ALA A 163 -10.88 -14.42 -0.25
N ALA A 164 -11.35 -15.67 -0.09
CA ALA A 164 -12.08 -16.10 1.11
C ALA A 164 -11.26 -15.97 2.41
N ARG A 165 -9.94 -16.15 2.35
CA ARG A 165 -9.04 -15.95 3.50
C ARG A 165 -8.69 -14.48 3.71
N ARG A 166 -8.51 -13.72 2.63
CA ARG A 166 -8.28 -12.26 2.72
C ARG A 166 -9.44 -11.53 3.38
N LYS A 167 -10.68 -12.00 3.17
CA LYS A 167 -11.90 -11.49 3.81
C LYS A 167 -12.00 -11.75 5.31
N GLN A 168 -11.27 -12.71 5.85
CA GLN A 168 -11.26 -12.90 7.29
C GLN A 168 -10.63 -11.65 7.90
N GLN A 169 -11.37 -10.96 8.75
CA GLN A 169 -10.85 -9.80 9.49
C GLN A 169 -9.79 -10.24 10.50
N THR A 170 -8.66 -10.70 9.98
CA THR A 170 -7.48 -10.96 10.77
C THR A 170 -6.77 -9.65 11.08
N PRO A 171 -5.98 -9.56 12.14
CA PRO A 171 -5.17 -8.38 12.44
C PRO A 171 -4.32 -7.92 11.26
N LEU A 172 -3.77 -8.86 10.51
CA LEU A 172 -2.94 -8.58 9.33
C LEU A 172 -3.76 -8.03 8.15
N SER A 173 -4.97 -8.59 7.88
CA SER A 173 -5.82 -8.05 6.81
C SER A 173 -6.23 -6.60 7.10
N VAL A 174 -6.62 -6.29 8.33
CA VAL A 174 -6.96 -4.92 8.75
C VAL A 174 -5.75 -3.98 8.63
N LEU A 175 -4.56 -4.45 8.99
CA LEU A 175 -3.33 -3.68 8.82
C LEU A 175 -3.04 -3.38 7.35
N PHE A 176 -3.06 -4.40 6.48
CA PHE A 176 -2.74 -4.22 5.06
C PHE A 176 -3.78 -3.35 4.34
N GLU A 177 -5.06 -3.50 4.66
CA GLU A 177 -6.10 -2.59 4.19
C GLU A 177 -5.84 -1.14 4.63
N SER A 178 -5.44 -0.94 5.90
CA SER A 178 -5.10 0.40 6.42
C SER A 178 -3.87 1.00 5.72
N LEU A 179 -2.85 0.19 5.41
CA LEU A 179 -1.70 0.63 4.64
C LEU A 179 -2.10 1.05 3.21
N ILE A 180 -2.95 0.27 2.53
CA ILE A 180 -3.49 0.64 1.21
C ILE A 180 -4.26 1.96 1.30
N GLN A 181 -5.15 2.13 2.26
CA GLN A 181 -5.91 3.37 2.44
C GLN A 181 -5.00 4.58 2.65
N ASN A 182 -3.94 4.42 3.44
CA ASN A 182 -2.98 5.49 3.68
C ASN A 182 -2.16 5.85 2.43
N THR A 183 -1.87 4.88 1.54
CA THR A 183 -1.16 5.20 0.29
C THR A 183 -1.96 6.13 -0.62
N TYR A 184 -3.29 6.04 -0.62
CA TYR A 184 -4.13 6.92 -1.42
C TYR A 184 -3.95 8.42 -1.08
N THR A 185 -3.58 8.74 0.16
CA THR A 185 -3.39 10.13 0.60
C THR A 185 -2.08 10.76 0.11
N VAL A 186 -1.13 9.94 -0.36
CA VAL A 186 0.17 10.40 -0.83
C VAL A 186 0.32 10.34 -2.36
N ILE A 187 -0.69 9.85 -3.07
CA ILE A 187 -0.71 9.76 -4.54
C ILE A 187 -1.19 11.09 -5.13
N PHE A 188 -0.47 11.59 -6.12
CA PHE A 188 -0.85 12.78 -6.91
C PHE A 188 -1.75 12.36 -8.08
N TRP A 189 -3.03 12.14 -7.80
CA TRP A 189 -4.01 11.59 -8.74
C TRP A 189 -4.21 12.44 -10.00
N GLU A 190 -4.10 13.76 -9.90
CA GLU A 190 -4.16 14.66 -11.06
C GLU A 190 -2.98 14.42 -12.03
N HIS A 191 -1.80 14.06 -11.53
CA HIS A 191 -0.65 13.75 -12.35
C HIS A 191 -0.77 12.37 -12.99
N VAL A 192 -1.32 11.40 -12.27
CA VAL A 192 -1.70 10.11 -12.86
C VAL A 192 -2.68 10.34 -14.00
N ALA A 193 -3.77 11.08 -13.77
CA ALA A 193 -4.77 11.34 -14.80
C ALA A 193 -4.20 12.09 -16.01
N ARG A 194 -3.34 13.09 -15.80
CA ARG A 194 -2.69 13.84 -16.87
C ARG A 194 -1.92 12.95 -17.84
N ALA A 195 -1.24 11.92 -17.33
CA ALA A 195 -0.47 10.98 -18.14
C ALA A 195 -1.33 10.12 -19.09
N PHE A 196 -2.63 10.01 -18.84
CA PHE A 196 -3.59 9.31 -19.71
C PHE A 196 -4.35 10.24 -20.67
N ARG A 197 -4.03 11.54 -20.70
CA ARG A 197 -4.66 12.45 -21.67
C ARG A 197 -4.09 12.25 -23.06
N PRO A 198 -4.95 12.20 -24.10
CA PRO A 198 -4.50 12.18 -25.48
C PRO A 198 -3.62 13.39 -25.81
N GLY A 199 -2.40 13.14 -26.30
CA GLY A 199 -1.48 14.22 -26.73
C GLY A 199 -0.52 14.75 -25.65
N TYR A 200 -0.42 14.05 -24.53
CA TYR A 200 0.60 14.33 -23.52
C TYR A 200 1.88 13.56 -23.79
#